data_698ca50f70c55843a1d7657c5ea02ebb
#
_entry.id   698ca50f70c55843a1d7657c5ea02ebb
#
_cell.length_a   1.000
_cell.length_b   1.000
_cell.length_c   1.000
_cell.angle_alpha   90.00
_cell.angle_beta   90.00
_cell.angle_gamma   90.00
#
_symmetry.space_group_name_H-M   'P 1'
#
loop_
_entity.id
_entity.type
_entity.pdbx_description
1 polymer ?
#
loop_
_entity_poly.entity_id
_entity_poly.type
_entity_poly.pdbx_seq_one_letter_code
_entity_poly.pdbx_strand_id
1 'polypeptide(L)'
;MPITALKAKPPLDLPPPYALVTLRETGDAFAHACRIAPEAGAGTLVHVGRFDLLEFALVLEPEEPLARARRVFFAGMAALADAIGAVSPPVKPLVFDWPDTILFDGARIGGGRLGWPADCAEDAVPGWLVFSASLTRARIGILESGAAPASTSLEEEHFATGSEAILEGFARFLMVALDTWNDKGFEPVAAGYLSRLTLPGKSRLDDNGDLVIGGEEEAMLRLPLVPALDEPAWLDRQAGAPRV
;
A
#
# COMPACT_ATOMS: atom_id res chain seq x y z
N MET A 1 -13.07 11.72 -41.62
CA MET A 1 -12.92 12.05 -40.19
C MET A 1 -11.49 11.81 -39.83
N PRO A 2 -10.69 12.79 -39.36
CA PRO A 2 -9.33 12.51 -38.90
C PRO A 2 -9.40 11.68 -37.60
N ILE A 3 -8.70 10.58 -37.59
CA ILE A 3 -8.46 9.79 -36.40
C ILE A 3 -7.59 10.65 -35.48
N THR A 4 -8.18 11.19 -34.43
CA THR A 4 -7.42 11.92 -33.41
C THR A 4 -6.43 10.92 -32.80
N ALA A 5 -5.15 11.12 -33.07
CA ALA A 5 -4.09 10.31 -32.48
C ALA A 5 -4.24 10.39 -30.96
N LEU A 6 -4.46 9.23 -30.31
CA LEU A 6 -4.42 9.10 -28.87
C LEU A 6 -3.07 9.68 -28.42
N LYS A 7 -3.09 10.80 -27.70
CA LYS A 7 -1.89 11.36 -27.08
C LYS A 7 -1.30 10.28 -26.17
N ALA A 8 -0.06 9.88 -26.46
CA ALA A 8 0.66 9.00 -25.57
C ALA A 8 0.66 9.61 -24.16
N LYS A 9 0.31 8.80 -23.17
CA LYS A 9 0.33 9.20 -21.75
C LYS A 9 1.77 9.61 -21.39
N PRO A 10 1.97 10.73 -20.67
CA PRO A 10 3.31 11.11 -20.26
C PRO A 10 3.90 10.02 -19.36
N PRO A 11 5.22 9.79 -19.40
CA PRO A 11 5.88 8.88 -18.49
C PRO A 11 5.68 9.34 -17.04
N LEU A 12 5.68 8.37 -16.09
CA LEU A 12 5.62 8.67 -14.65
C LEU A 12 6.88 9.47 -14.24
N ASP A 13 6.66 10.52 -13.45
CA ASP A 13 7.73 11.35 -12.87
C ASP A 13 8.18 10.74 -11.52
N LEU A 14 9.05 9.72 -11.62
CA LEU A 14 9.58 9.00 -10.46
C LEU A 14 10.96 9.54 -10.05
N PRO A 15 11.27 9.60 -8.73
CA PRO A 15 12.61 9.92 -8.26
C PRO A 15 13.69 8.96 -8.80
N PRO A 16 14.96 9.39 -8.90
CA PRO A 16 16.05 8.61 -9.52
C PRO A 16 16.27 7.18 -9.02
N PRO A 17 16.03 6.82 -7.71
CA PRO A 17 16.20 5.46 -7.26
C PRO A 17 15.22 4.46 -7.84
N TYR A 18 14.12 4.91 -8.45
CA TYR A 18 13.09 4.02 -8.95
C TYR A 18 13.31 3.63 -10.42
N ALA A 19 13.25 2.32 -10.69
CA ALA A 19 13.24 1.74 -12.03
C ALA A 19 11.85 1.19 -12.33
N LEU A 20 11.16 1.75 -13.35
CA LEU A 20 9.78 1.39 -13.68
C LEU A 20 9.72 0.17 -14.59
N VAL A 21 8.94 -0.83 -14.19
CA VAL A 21 8.50 -1.96 -15.00
C VAL A 21 6.99 -1.87 -15.19
N THR A 22 6.52 -1.74 -16.43
CA THR A 22 5.09 -1.65 -16.72
C THR A 22 4.58 -2.97 -17.29
N LEU A 23 3.59 -3.55 -16.62
CA LEU A 23 2.86 -4.74 -17.08
C LEU A 23 1.61 -4.34 -17.86
N ARG A 24 1.12 -5.26 -18.70
CA ARG A 24 -0.19 -5.13 -19.36
C ARG A 24 -1.32 -5.37 -18.37
N GLU A 25 -2.55 -5.01 -18.75
CA GLU A 25 -3.78 -5.06 -17.94
C GLU A 25 -4.06 -6.39 -17.22
N THR A 26 -3.61 -7.51 -17.77
CA THR A 26 -3.78 -8.84 -17.17
C THR A 26 -2.63 -9.24 -16.23
N GLY A 27 -1.71 -8.32 -15.95
CA GLY A 27 -0.60 -8.57 -15.03
C GLY A 27 -1.04 -8.55 -13.57
N ASP A 28 -0.22 -9.16 -12.71
CA ASP A 28 -0.27 -9.06 -11.25
C ASP A 28 1.06 -8.45 -10.79
N ALA A 29 1.01 -7.20 -10.31
CA ALA A 29 2.22 -6.47 -9.91
C ALA A 29 2.94 -7.17 -8.76
N PHE A 30 2.19 -7.65 -7.77
CA PHE A 30 2.77 -8.29 -6.58
C PHE A 30 3.47 -9.62 -6.93
N ALA A 31 2.77 -10.51 -7.62
CA ALA A 31 3.34 -11.78 -8.02
C ALA A 31 4.55 -11.60 -8.96
N HIS A 32 4.47 -10.62 -9.89
CA HIS A 32 5.58 -10.32 -10.78
C HIS A 32 6.79 -9.77 -10.03
N ALA A 33 6.58 -8.79 -9.12
CA ALA A 33 7.65 -8.21 -8.32
C ALA A 33 8.33 -9.25 -7.43
N CYS A 34 7.56 -10.10 -6.71
CA CYS A 34 8.13 -11.18 -5.91
C CYS A 34 8.98 -12.15 -6.73
N ARG A 35 8.58 -12.45 -7.98
CA ARG A 35 9.31 -13.34 -8.87
C ARG A 35 10.64 -12.75 -9.34
N ILE A 36 10.69 -11.45 -9.64
CA ILE A 36 11.91 -10.79 -10.14
C ILE A 36 12.79 -10.22 -9.03
N ALA A 37 12.26 -10.04 -7.82
CA ALA A 37 12.95 -9.38 -6.71
C ALA A 37 14.39 -9.91 -6.44
N PRO A 38 14.68 -11.23 -6.53
CA PRO A 38 16.04 -11.74 -6.32
C PRO A 38 17.09 -11.16 -7.27
N GLU A 39 16.69 -10.67 -8.45
CA GLU A 39 17.59 -10.18 -9.50
C GLU A 39 17.41 -8.69 -9.81
N ALA A 40 16.22 -8.13 -9.49
CA ALA A 40 15.83 -6.79 -9.93
C ALA A 40 16.42 -5.65 -9.06
N GLY A 41 16.70 -5.92 -7.78
CA GLY A 41 17.24 -4.95 -6.84
C GLY A 41 16.20 -3.94 -6.31
N ALA A 42 16.60 -3.26 -5.22
CA ALA A 42 15.80 -2.23 -4.56
C ALA A 42 15.43 -1.09 -5.53
N GLY A 43 14.23 -0.52 -5.33
CA GLY A 43 13.72 0.58 -6.17
C GLY A 43 13.04 0.10 -7.46
N THR A 44 13.03 -1.21 -7.78
CA THR A 44 12.26 -1.71 -8.92
C THR A 44 10.77 -1.60 -8.62
N LEU A 45 10.09 -0.69 -9.34
CA LEU A 45 8.67 -0.40 -9.22
C LEU A 45 7.91 -1.05 -10.38
N VAL A 46 7.13 -2.06 -10.07
CA VAL A 46 6.24 -2.75 -11.02
C VAL A 46 4.87 -2.09 -10.97
N HIS A 47 4.34 -1.66 -12.11
CA HIS A 47 3.03 -1.06 -12.25
C HIS A 47 2.21 -1.77 -13.32
N VAL A 48 0.93 -2.01 -13.08
CA VAL A 48 0.01 -2.58 -14.07
C VAL A 48 -0.78 -1.47 -14.74
N GLY A 49 -0.73 -1.42 -16.06
CA GLY A 49 -1.45 -0.43 -16.88
C GLY A 49 -2.94 -0.74 -16.99
N ARG A 50 -3.69 -0.70 -15.88
CA ARG A 50 -5.15 -0.92 -15.83
C ARG A 50 -5.91 0.40 -15.76
N PHE A 51 -7.17 0.39 -16.22
CA PHE A 51 -8.03 1.56 -16.10
C PHE A 51 -8.93 1.50 -14.85
N ASP A 52 -9.20 0.32 -14.32
CA ASP A 52 -10.09 0.04 -13.18
C ASP A 52 -9.38 0.03 -11.82
N LEU A 53 -8.08 -0.28 -11.82
CA LEU A 53 -7.26 -0.31 -10.61
C LEU A 53 -5.99 0.54 -10.77
N LEU A 54 -5.55 1.13 -9.67
CA LEU A 54 -4.15 1.47 -9.47
C LEU A 54 -3.49 0.30 -8.74
N GLU A 55 -2.65 -0.44 -9.43
CA GLU A 55 -1.96 -1.61 -8.90
C GLU A 55 -0.46 -1.49 -9.14
N PHE A 56 0.32 -1.58 -8.07
CA PHE A 56 1.77 -1.52 -8.14
C PHE A 56 2.43 -2.35 -7.05
N ALA A 57 3.71 -2.65 -7.25
CA ALA A 57 4.57 -3.32 -6.28
C ALA A 57 5.99 -2.77 -6.36
N LEU A 58 6.66 -2.64 -5.22
CA LEU A 58 8.00 -2.10 -5.09
C LEU A 58 8.91 -3.11 -4.41
N VAL A 59 10.06 -3.40 -5.03
CA VAL A 59 11.12 -4.22 -4.45
C VAL A 59 11.96 -3.36 -3.50
N LEU A 60 12.22 -3.89 -2.32
CA LEU A 60 13.02 -3.30 -1.26
C LEU A 60 14.10 -4.30 -0.82
N GLU A 61 15.25 -3.81 -0.38
CA GLU A 61 16.34 -4.61 0.20
C GLU A 61 16.56 -4.14 1.63
N PRO A 62 16.08 -4.88 2.64
CA PRO A 62 16.24 -4.50 4.03
C PRO A 62 17.63 -4.86 4.57
N GLU A 63 18.05 -4.16 5.64
CA GLU A 63 19.28 -4.43 6.37
C GLU A 63 19.04 -5.05 7.75
N GLU A 64 17.76 -5.19 8.14
CA GLU A 64 17.33 -5.77 9.42
C GLU A 64 16.85 -7.22 9.24
N PRO A 65 16.89 -8.06 10.29
CA PRO A 65 16.26 -9.38 10.30
C PRO A 65 14.79 -9.33 9.91
N LEU A 66 14.28 -10.40 9.26
CA LEU A 66 12.94 -10.47 8.67
C LEU A 66 11.84 -10.06 9.66
N ALA A 67 11.91 -10.52 10.92
CA ALA A 67 10.94 -10.17 11.96
C ALA A 67 10.77 -8.65 12.11
N ARG A 68 11.87 -7.89 12.00
CA ARG A 68 11.87 -6.43 12.12
C ARG A 68 11.68 -5.72 10.78
N ALA A 69 12.24 -6.28 9.72
CA ALA A 69 12.17 -5.72 8.37
C ALA A 69 10.72 -5.59 7.85
N ARG A 70 9.81 -6.48 8.27
CA ARG A 70 8.38 -6.42 7.92
C ARG A 70 7.72 -5.10 8.34
N ARG A 71 8.27 -4.37 9.28
CA ARG A 71 7.78 -3.04 9.71
C ARG A 71 7.79 -2.00 8.58
N VAL A 72 8.55 -2.26 7.48
CA VAL A 72 8.52 -1.43 6.28
C VAL A 72 7.11 -1.35 5.67
N PHE A 73 6.26 -2.33 5.95
CA PHE A 73 4.86 -2.32 5.58
C PHE A 73 4.14 -1.05 6.05
N PHE A 74 4.39 -0.63 7.28
CA PHE A 74 3.78 0.59 7.84
C PHE A 74 4.31 1.87 7.19
N ALA A 75 5.58 1.89 6.80
CA ALA A 75 6.14 2.98 6.00
C ALA A 75 5.44 3.07 4.62
N GLY A 76 5.24 1.92 3.98
CA GLY A 76 4.52 1.83 2.71
C GLY A 76 3.06 2.29 2.83
N MET A 77 2.34 1.84 3.86
CA MET A 77 0.96 2.25 4.10
C MET A 77 0.85 3.75 4.41
N ALA A 78 1.71 4.29 5.28
CA ALA A 78 1.71 5.71 5.60
C ALA A 78 2.02 6.57 4.37
N ALA A 79 3.04 6.21 3.58
CA ALA A 79 3.40 6.89 2.35
C ALA A 79 2.27 6.86 1.30
N LEU A 80 1.56 5.73 1.20
CA LEU A 80 0.40 5.61 0.31
C LEU A 80 -0.76 6.50 0.77
N ALA A 81 -1.02 6.55 2.07
CA ALA A 81 -2.05 7.44 2.62
C ALA A 81 -1.71 8.92 2.40
N ASP A 82 -0.44 9.31 2.57
CA ASP A 82 0.02 10.68 2.28
C ASP A 82 -0.15 11.01 0.79
N ALA A 83 0.17 10.07 -0.10
CA ALA A 83 0.00 10.24 -1.54
C ALA A 83 -1.48 10.39 -1.95
N ILE A 84 -2.37 9.58 -1.39
CA ILE A 84 -3.80 9.70 -1.60
C ILE A 84 -4.30 11.05 -1.05
N GLY A 85 -3.91 11.39 0.18
CA GLY A 85 -4.31 12.64 0.84
C GLY A 85 -3.88 13.90 0.08
N ALA A 86 -2.71 13.87 -0.56
CA ALA A 86 -2.19 15.01 -1.34
C ALA A 86 -3.04 15.35 -2.58
N VAL A 87 -3.83 14.41 -3.09
CA VAL A 87 -4.65 14.57 -4.30
C VAL A 87 -6.16 14.37 -4.04
N SER A 88 -6.52 14.03 -2.81
CA SER A 88 -7.92 13.78 -2.43
C SER A 88 -8.75 15.06 -2.38
N PRO A 89 -10.06 14.96 -2.59
CA PRO A 89 -10.98 16.04 -2.26
C PRO A 89 -10.85 16.43 -0.78
N PRO A 90 -11.02 17.72 -0.43
CA PRO A 90 -10.89 18.18 0.95
C PRO A 90 -11.98 17.59 1.85
N VAL A 91 -11.65 17.44 3.15
CA VAL A 91 -12.60 17.14 4.26
C VAL A 91 -13.02 15.66 4.39
N LYS A 92 -12.57 14.74 3.55
CA LYS A 92 -12.90 13.31 3.71
C LYS A 92 -11.80 12.57 4.48
N PRO A 93 -12.14 11.77 5.51
CA PRO A 93 -11.16 11.04 6.27
C PRO A 93 -10.59 9.86 5.47
N LEU A 94 -9.27 9.68 5.55
CA LEU A 94 -8.58 8.50 5.09
C LEU A 94 -7.99 7.79 6.30
N VAL A 95 -8.44 6.58 6.55
CA VAL A 95 -8.09 5.80 7.72
C VAL A 95 -7.75 4.36 7.35
N PHE A 96 -7.12 3.64 8.28
CA PHE A 96 -6.79 2.23 8.13
C PHE A 96 -7.68 1.35 9.00
N ASP A 97 -8.10 0.22 8.43
CA ASP A 97 -8.50 -0.94 9.21
C ASP A 97 -7.32 -1.92 9.24
N TRP A 98 -7.04 -2.44 10.43
CA TRP A 98 -5.82 -3.21 10.73
C TRP A 98 -5.69 -4.48 9.88
N PRO A 99 -4.50 -4.78 9.34
CA PRO A 99 -3.31 -3.91 9.24
C PRO A 99 -3.26 -3.17 7.90
N ASP A 100 -4.02 -3.58 6.89
CA ASP A 100 -3.71 -3.44 5.48
C ASP A 100 -4.80 -2.75 4.66
N THR A 101 -5.99 -2.56 5.24
CA THR A 101 -7.15 -2.03 4.51
C THR A 101 -7.19 -0.51 4.58
N ILE A 102 -7.40 0.13 3.44
CA ILE A 102 -7.56 1.58 3.33
C ILE A 102 -9.04 1.91 3.16
N LEU A 103 -9.54 2.73 4.07
CA LEU A 103 -10.89 3.28 4.03
C LEU A 103 -10.83 4.77 3.68
N PHE A 104 -11.67 5.19 2.75
CA PHE A 104 -11.88 6.58 2.39
C PHE A 104 -13.35 6.93 2.62
N ASP A 105 -13.61 7.93 3.47
CA ASP A 105 -14.96 8.29 3.93
C ASP A 105 -15.75 7.10 4.49
N GLY A 106 -15.06 6.19 5.18
CA GLY A 106 -15.63 4.99 5.78
C GLY A 106 -15.83 3.79 4.83
N ALA A 107 -15.63 3.95 3.52
CA ALA A 107 -15.74 2.89 2.54
C ALA A 107 -14.37 2.39 2.07
N ARG A 108 -14.24 1.07 1.85
CA ARG A 108 -13.00 0.44 1.39
C ARG A 108 -12.66 0.91 -0.02
N ILE A 109 -11.43 1.42 -0.18
CA ILE A 109 -10.91 1.80 -1.49
C ILE A 109 -9.84 0.84 -2.00
N GLY A 110 -9.21 0.08 -1.11
CA GLY A 110 -8.15 -0.87 -1.42
C GLY A 110 -7.32 -1.25 -0.20
N GLY A 111 -6.06 -1.58 -0.43
CA GLY A 111 -5.14 -1.92 0.66
C GLY A 111 -3.73 -2.27 0.20
N GLY A 112 -2.89 -2.66 1.17
CA GLY A 112 -1.50 -3.02 0.97
C GLY A 112 -1.22 -4.51 1.18
N ARG A 113 -0.07 -4.98 0.65
CA ARG A 113 0.47 -6.33 0.84
C ARG A 113 1.97 -6.25 1.05
N LEU A 114 2.52 -7.23 1.74
CA LEU A 114 3.95 -7.42 1.89
C LEU A 114 4.34 -8.85 1.51
N GLY A 115 5.41 -9.00 0.74
CA GLY A 115 6.00 -10.28 0.36
C GLY A 115 7.46 -10.36 0.77
N TRP A 116 7.93 -11.57 1.03
CA TRP A 116 9.33 -11.90 1.38
C TRP A 116 9.67 -13.33 0.95
N PRO A 117 10.96 -13.73 0.91
CA PRO A 117 11.35 -15.11 0.62
C PRO A 117 10.73 -16.09 1.63
N ALA A 118 10.02 -17.11 1.13
CA ALA A 118 9.28 -18.06 1.97
C ALA A 118 10.20 -18.92 2.89
N ASP A 119 11.47 -19.07 2.53
CA ASP A 119 12.50 -19.82 3.25
C ASP A 119 13.39 -18.97 4.15
N CYS A 120 13.14 -17.65 4.24
CA CYS A 120 13.89 -16.75 5.11
C CYS A 120 13.49 -16.94 6.56
N ALA A 121 14.48 -17.24 7.43
CA ALA A 121 14.25 -17.34 8.87
C ALA A 121 13.98 -15.94 9.49
N GLU A 122 13.25 -15.91 10.62
CA GLU A 122 12.85 -14.67 11.30
C GLU A 122 14.05 -13.82 11.75
N ASP A 123 15.16 -14.45 12.12
CA ASP A 123 16.40 -13.83 12.56
C ASP A 123 17.40 -13.56 11.43
N ALA A 124 17.08 -13.96 10.20
CA ALA A 124 17.90 -13.72 9.02
C ALA A 124 17.47 -12.44 8.30
N VAL A 125 18.40 -11.76 7.67
CA VAL A 125 18.14 -10.61 6.79
C VAL A 125 17.64 -11.15 5.45
N PRO A 126 16.41 -10.83 5.02
CA PRO A 126 15.91 -11.28 3.73
C PRO A 126 16.62 -10.55 2.57
N GLY A 127 16.89 -11.27 1.49
CA GLY A 127 17.49 -10.67 0.30
C GLY A 127 16.59 -9.65 -0.40
N TRP A 128 15.28 -9.68 -0.11
CA TRP A 128 14.30 -8.72 -0.65
C TRP A 128 13.03 -8.71 0.18
N LEU A 129 12.31 -7.59 0.11
CA LEU A 129 10.90 -7.46 0.46
C LEU A 129 10.17 -6.85 -0.72
N VAL A 130 8.87 -7.11 -0.84
CA VAL A 130 8.00 -6.48 -1.83
C VAL A 130 6.82 -5.84 -1.12
N PHE A 131 6.76 -4.51 -1.10
CA PHE A 131 5.54 -3.79 -0.76
C PHE A 131 4.67 -3.65 -2.00
N SER A 132 3.38 -3.91 -1.89
CA SER A 132 2.42 -3.73 -2.98
C SER A 132 1.14 -3.10 -2.49
N ALA A 133 0.47 -2.36 -3.36
CA ALA A 133 -0.85 -1.83 -3.09
C ALA A 133 -1.75 -1.92 -4.32
N SER A 134 -3.06 -2.02 -4.04
CA SER A 134 -4.11 -1.95 -5.05
C SER A 134 -5.25 -1.08 -4.55
N LEU A 135 -5.64 -0.08 -5.36
CA LEU A 135 -6.76 0.82 -5.10
C LEU A 135 -7.76 0.73 -6.24
N THR A 136 -9.05 0.70 -5.91
CA THR A 136 -10.12 0.75 -6.91
C THR A 136 -10.14 2.15 -7.54
N ARG A 137 -9.82 2.24 -8.83
CA ARG A 137 -9.86 3.49 -9.60
C ARG A 137 -11.25 3.78 -10.11
N ALA A 138 -11.86 2.79 -10.77
CA ALA A 138 -13.21 2.85 -11.30
C ALA A 138 -13.89 1.49 -11.15
N ARG A 139 -15.18 1.47 -10.89
CA ARG A 139 -15.93 0.21 -10.81
C ARG A 139 -16.47 -0.21 -12.16
N ILE A 140 -16.29 -1.49 -12.48
CA ILE A 140 -16.84 -2.08 -13.71
C ILE A 140 -18.10 -2.83 -13.34
N GLY A 141 -19.18 -2.61 -14.08
CA GLY A 141 -20.41 -3.41 -14.00
C GLY A 141 -21.33 -3.11 -12.81
N ILE A 142 -21.01 -2.15 -11.95
CA ILE A 142 -21.94 -1.66 -10.93
C ILE A 142 -22.73 -0.52 -11.54
N LEU A 143 -24.01 -0.78 -11.82
CA LEU A 143 -24.89 0.15 -12.55
C LEU A 143 -25.65 1.12 -11.64
N GLU A 144 -25.69 0.86 -10.33
CA GLU A 144 -26.45 1.68 -9.37
C GLU A 144 -25.54 2.24 -8.28
N SER A 145 -25.62 3.56 -8.07
CA SER A 145 -24.96 4.23 -6.96
C SER A 145 -25.49 3.68 -5.62
N GLY A 146 -24.56 3.33 -4.70
CA GLY A 146 -24.91 2.77 -3.38
C GLY A 146 -25.16 1.26 -3.36
N ALA A 147 -25.01 0.54 -4.48
CA ALA A 147 -25.16 -0.94 -4.53
C ALA A 147 -24.12 -1.66 -3.65
N ALA A 148 -22.97 -1.05 -3.39
CA ALA A 148 -21.91 -1.60 -2.55
C ALA A 148 -21.42 -0.53 -1.54
N PRO A 149 -22.18 -0.28 -0.45
CA PRO A 149 -21.88 0.82 0.48
C PRO A 149 -20.61 0.61 1.29
N ALA A 150 -20.08 -0.62 1.36
CA ALA A 150 -18.86 -0.96 2.09
C ALA A 150 -17.57 -0.68 1.30
N SER A 151 -17.67 -0.30 0.02
CA SER A 151 -16.52 -0.04 -0.84
C SER A 151 -16.75 1.18 -1.72
N THR A 152 -15.67 1.81 -2.18
CA THR A 152 -15.70 2.97 -3.07
C THR A 152 -14.58 2.93 -4.09
N SER A 153 -14.50 3.93 -4.96
CA SER A 153 -13.45 4.09 -5.97
C SER A 153 -12.97 5.55 -6.04
N LEU A 154 -11.77 5.76 -6.58
CA LEU A 154 -11.24 7.12 -6.80
C LEU A 154 -12.19 7.97 -7.65
N GLU A 155 -12.85 7.35 -8.64
CA GLU A 155 -13.80 8.04 -9.52
C GLU A 155 -15.07 8.47 -8.75
N GLU A 156 -15.67 7.58 -7.95
CA GLU A 156 -16.86 7.88 -7.13
C GLU A 156 -16.56 8.95 -6.08
N GLU A 157 -15.35 8.97 -5.56
CA GLU A 157 -14.88 9.96 -4.60
C GLU A 157 -14.40 11.26 -5.26
N HIS A 158 -14.55 11.40 -6.57
CA HIS A 158 -14.24 12.62 -7.33
C HIS A 158 -12.77 13.08 -7.26
N PHE A 159 -11.85 12.14 -7.27
CA PHE A 159 -10.43 12.49 -7.41
C PHE A 159 -10.18 13.16 -8.77
N ALA A 160 -9.74 14.41 -8.74
CA ALA A 160 -9.54 15.23 -9.95
C ALA A 160 -8.28 14.83 -10.74
N THR A 161 -7.28 14.29 -10.06
CA THR A 161 -6.01 13.85 -10.64
C THR A 161 -6.02 12.36 -10.95
N GLY A 162 -5.30 11.95 -12.00
CA GLY A 162 -5.16 10.53 -12.32
C GLY A 162 -4.44 9.74 -11.22
N SER A 163 -4.66 8.44 -11.21
CA SER A 163 -4.02 7.49 -10.27
C SER A 163 -2.48 7.52 -10.34
N GLU A 164 -1.91 8.00 -11.42
CA GLU A 164 -0.47 8.20 -11.62
C GLU A 164 0.11 9.20 -10.61
N ALA A 165 -0.61 10.27 -10.31
CA ALA A 165 -0.18 11.24 -9.30
C ALA A 165 -0.07 10.61 -7.90
N ILE A 166 -0.92 9.62 -7.59
CA ILE A 166 -0.83 8.83 -6.34
C ILE A 166 0.45 8.00 -6.35
N LEU A 167 0.77 7.32 -7.46
CA LEU A 167 1.97 6.50 -7.57
C LEU A 167 3.26 7.34 -7.48
N GLU A 168 3.30 8.48 -8.16
CA GLU A 168 4.41 9.43 -8.08
C GLU A 168 4.58 10.02 -6.67
N GLY A 169 3.45 10.37 -6.03
CA GLY A 169 3.42 10.82 -4.64
C GLY A 169 3.91 9.74 -3.68
N PHE A 170 3.42 8.51 -3.83
CA PHE A 170 3.86 7.36 -3.04
C PHE A 170 5.37 7.18 -3.09
N ALA A 171 5.96 7.20 -4.29
CA ALA A 171 7.39 7.05 -4.45
C ALA A 171 8.18 8.12 -3.67
N ARG A 172 7.73 9.38 -3.70
CA ARG A 172 8.37 10.48 -2.97
C ARG A 172 8.16 10.38 -1.46
N PHE A 173 6.94 10.10 -0.99
CA PHE A 173 6.64 9.99 0.44
C PHE A 173 7.31 8.78 1.08
N LEU A 174 7.43 7.66 0.34
CA LEU A 174 8.14 6.48 0.86
C LEU A 174 9.64 6.79 1.07
N MET A 175 10.28 7.49 0.15
CA MET A 175 11.68 7.93 0.35
C MET A 175 11.82 8.76 1.63
N VAL A 176 10.92 9.72 1.86
CA VAL A 176 10.92 10.53 3.08
C VAL A 176 10.70 9.68 4.34
N ALA A 177 9.80 8.68 4.27
CA ALA A 177 9.54 7.79 5.39
C ALA A 177 10.76 6.91 5.72
N LEU A 178 11.43 6.35 4.69
CA LEU A 178 12.63 5.53 4.86
C LEU A 178 13.82 6.36 5.37
N ASP A 179 14.02 7.58 4.86
CA ASP A 179 15.02 8.52 5.33
C ASP A 179 14.78 8.90 6.80
N THR A 180 13.52 9.19 7.15
CA THR A 180 13.12 9.47 8.54
C THR A 180 13.38 8.26 9.45
N TRP A 181 13.12 7.06 8.98
CA TRP A 181 13.40 5.83 9.73
C TRP A 181 14.89 5.65 9.96
N ASN A 182 15.71 5.86 8.93
CA ASN A 182 17.15 5.79 9.04
C ASN A 182 17.72 6.80 10.04
N ASP A 183 17.23 8.03 10.01
CA ASP A 183 17.76 9.14 10.84
C ASP A 183 17.24 9.14 12.28
N LYS A 184 15.96 8.79 12.49
CA LYS A 184 15.23 8.98 13.76
C LYS A 184 14.69 7.68 14.36
N GLY A 185 14.91 6.56 13.69
CA GLY A 185 14.32 5.28 14.07
C GLY A 185 12.88 5.10 13.60
N PHE A 186 12.29 3.95 13.95
CA PHE A 186 10.97 3.54 13.47
C PHE A 186 9.79 4.31 14.09
N GLU A 187 9.96 4.89 15.28
CA GLU A 187 8.88 5.52 16.05
C GLU A 187 8.07 6.58 15.27
N PRO A 188 8.69 7.53 14.53
CA PRO A 188 7.94 8.51 13.74
C PRO A 188 7.12 7.86 12.61
N VAL A 189 7.62 6.78 12.00
CA VAL A 189 6.93 6.03 10.95
C VAL A 189 5.72 5.30 11.55
N ALA A 190 5.91 4.64 12.69
CA ALA A 190 4.83 4.01 13.44
C ALA A 190 3.73 5.01 13.81
N ALA A 191 4.10 6.18 14.32
CA ALA A 191 3.17 7.24 14.68
C ALA A 191 2.35 7.72 13.47
N GLY A 192 2.97 7.85 12.29
CA GLY A 192 2.29 8.22 11.04
C GLY A 192 1.21 7.21 10.64
N TYR A 193 1.48 5.92 10.78
CA TYR A 193 0.51 4.86 10.52
C TYR A 193 -0.58 4.82 11.61
N LEU A 194 -0.19 4.79 12.90
CA LEU A 194 -1.11 4.67 14.03
C LEU A 194 -2.10 5.83 14.11
N SER A 195 -1.71 7.04 13.69
CA SER A 195 -2.58 8.21 13.66
C SER A 195 -3.80 8.06 12.75
N ARG A 196 -3.76 7.10 11.82
CA ARG A 196 -4.84 6.81 10.87
C ARG A 196 -5.59 5.53 11.18
N LEU A 197 -5.19 4.79 12.22
CA LEU A 197 -5.82 3.53 12.57
C LEU A 197 -7.18 3.77 13.25
N THR A 198 -8.21 2.99 12.86
CA THR A 198 -9.58 3.15 13.36
C THR A 198 -9.82 2.58 14.76
N LEU A 199 -8.83 1.92 15.37
CA LEU A 199 -8.98 1.23 16.64
C LEU A 199 -8.96 2.20 17.84
N PRO A 200 -9.83 1.99 18.84
CA PRO A 200 -9.88 2.84 20.04
C PRO A 200 -8.72 2.55 21.00
N GLY A 201 -8.32 3.58 21.75
CA GLY A 201 -7.36 3.45 22.85
C GLY A 201 -5.92 3.77 22.49
N LYS A 202 -5.03 3.61 23.49
CA LYS A 202 -3.58 3.74 23.26
C LYS A 202 -3.09 2.51 22.52
N SER A 203 -2.51 2.71 21.37
CA SER A 203 -1.94 1.64 20.54
C SER A 203 -0.47 1.93 20.21
N ARG A 204 0.32 0.87 20.09
CA ARG A 204 1.71 0.92 19.65
C ARG A 204 2.04 -0.28 18.77
N LEU A 205 3.02 -0.15 17.93
CA LEU A 205 3.63 -1.28 17.22
C LEU A 205 4.83 -1.76 18.05
N ASP A 206 4.94 -3.07 18.22
CA ASP A 206 6.13 -3.66 18.85
C ASP A 206 7.26 -3.88 17.83
N ASP A 207 8.37 -4.47 18.31
CA ASP A 207 9.57 -4.70 17.48
C ASP A 207 9.32 -5.63 16.28
N ASN A 208 8.31 -6.49 16.33
CA ASN A 208 7.94 -7.39 15.25
C ASN A 208 6.83 -6.79 14.35
N GLY A 209 6.34 -5.60 14.69
CA GLY A 209 5.24 -4.95 13.99
C GLY A 209 3.86 -5.38 14.44
N ASP A 210 3.72 -6.17 15.51
CA ASP A 210 2.41 -6.51 16.04
C ASP A 210 1.78 -5.29 16.74
N LEU A 211 0.47 -5.12 16.54
CA LEU A 211 -0.27 -4.05 17.19
C LEU A 211 -0.63 -4.44 18.61
N VAL A 212 -0.21 -3.62 19.57
CA VAL A 212 -0.54 -3.76 20.99
C VAL A 212 -1.45 -2.62 21.41
N ILE A 213 -2.64 -2.96 21.91
CA ILE A 213 -3.68 -2.02 22.36
C ILE A 213 -3.85 -2.18 23.87
N GLY A 214 -3.86 -1.07 24.60
CA GLY A 214 -4.00 -1.01 26.06
C GLY A 214 -2.78 -0.40 26.74
N GLY A 215 -2.95 -0.07 28.05
CA GLY A 215 -1.92 0.51 28.90
C GLY A 215 -1.40 -0.51 29.94
N GLU A 216 -0.49 -0.04 30.85
CA GLU A 216 0.13 -0.87 31.86
C GLU A 216 -0.86 -1.45 32.88
N GLU A 217 -2.04 -0.85 33.07
CA GLU A 217 -3.08 -1.26 34.01
C GLU A 217 -4.30 -1.94 33.34
N GLU A 218 -4.34 -2.03 32.01
CA GLU A 218 -5.44 -2.63 31.26
C GLU A 218 -4.99 -3.92 30.57
N ALA A 219 -5.94 -4.85 30.36
CA ALA A 219 -5.67 -6.07 29.60
C ALA A 219 -5.18 -5.70 28.20
N MET A 220 -3.95 -6.06 27.86
CA MET A 220 -3.36 -5.80 26.56
C MET A 220 -3.93 -6.75 25.50
N LEU A 221 -4.51 -6.19 24.44
CA LEU A 221 -4.84 -6.94 23.24
C LEU A 221 -3.67 -6.85 22.25
N ARG A 222 -3.22 -8.00 21.76
CA ARG A 222 -2.19 -8.09 20.72
C ARG A 222 -2.79 -8.63 19.44
N LEU A 223 -2.60 -7.90 18.36
CA LEU A 223 -3.00 -8.29 17.01
C LEU A 223 -1.73 -8.55 16.19
N PRO A 224 -1.42 -9.82 15.87
CA PRO A 224 -0.20 -10.17 15.18
C PRO A 224 -0.25 -9.72 13.71
N LEU A 225 0.89 -9.17 13.22
CA LEU A 225 1.00 -8.63 11.87
C LEU A 225 0.97 -9.75 10.82
N VAL A 226 1.81 -10.78 10.97
CA VAL A 226 2.00 -11.80 9.93
C VAL A 226 0.71 -12.54 9.60
N PRO A 227 -0.06 -13.11 10.56
CA PRO A 227 -1.34 -13.74 10.27
C PRO A 227 -2.35 -12.81 9.60
N ALA A 228 -2.34 -11.52 9.97
CA ALA A 228 -3.25 -10.54 9.39
C ALA A 228 -2.87 -10.21 7.92
N LEU A 229 -1.58 -10.15 7.58
CA LEU A 229 -1.12 -9.97 6.20
C LEU A 229 -1.36 -11.22 5.32
N ASP A 230 -1.35 -12.41 5.92
CA ASP A 230 -1.62 -13.66 5.20
C ASP A 230 -3.09 -13.76 4.72
N GLU A 231 -4.01 -13.08 5.42
CA GLU A 231 -5.44 -13.09 5.11
C GLU A 231 -6.00 -11.67 4.93
N PRO A 232 -5.57 -10.92 3.88
CA PRO A 232 -5.98 -9.54 3.67
C PRO A 232 -7.50 -9.44 3.49
N ALA A 233 -8.15 -8.70 4.42
CA ALA A 233 -9.60 -8.56 4.44
C ALA A 233 -10.15 -7.80 3.23
N TRP A 234 -9.35 -6.90 2.69
CA TRP A 234 -9.72 -6.04 1.56
C TRP A 234 -9.63 -6.74 0.20
N LEU A 235 -8.85 -7.83 0.08
CA LEU A 235 -8.53 -8.46 -1.20
C LEU A 235 -9.49 -9.59 -1.53
N ASP A 236 -10.09 -9.55 -2.70
CA ASP A 236 -10.69 -10.74 -3.34
C ASP A 236 -9.58 -11.52 -4.06
N ARG A 237 -9.18 -12.65 -3.50
CA ARG A 237 -8.08 -13.48 -4.04
C ARG A 237 -8.43 -14.10 -5.40
N GLN A 238 -9.70 -14.29 -5.72
CA GLN A 238 -10.12 -14.85 -7.01
C GLN A 238 -10.08 -13.79 -8.11
N ALA A 239 -10.52 -12.58 -7.78
CA ALA A 239 -10.49 -11.46 -8.70
C ALA A 239 -9.11 -10.79 -8.78
N GLY A 240 -8.24 -10.97 -7.77
CA GLY A 240 -6.96 -10.25 -7.65
C GLY A 240 -7.14 -8.75 -7.46
N ALA A 241 -8.26 -8.31 -6.88
CA ALA A 241 -8.69 -6.92 -6.78
C ALA A 241 -9.30 -6.63 -5.41
N PRO A 242 -9.44 -5.35 -5.00
CA PRO A 242 -10.20 -5.01 -3.80
C PRO A 242 -11.63 -5.54 -3.87
N ARG A 243 -12.12 -6.07 -2.72
CA ARG A 243 -13.51 -6.55 -2.59
C ARG A 243 -14.48 -5.40 -2.78
N VAL A 244 -15.54 -5.67 -3.51
CA VAL A 244 -16.67 -4.74 -3.72
C VAL A 244 -17.68 -4.85 -2.60
#